data_cc7bbe17895c7053981235ff659e546b
#
_entry.id   cc7bbe17895c7053981235ff659e546b
#
_cell.length_a   1.000
_cell.length_b   1.000
_cell.length_c   1.000
_cell.angle_alpha   90.00
_cell.angle_beta   90.00
_cell.angle_gamma   90.00
#
_symmetry.space_group_name_H-M   'P 1'
#
loop_
_entity.id
_entity.type
_entity.pdbx_description
1 polymer ?
#
loop_
_entity_poly.entity_id
_entity_poly.type
_entity_poly.pdbx_seq_one_letter_code
_entity_poly.pdbx_strand_id
1 'polypeptide(L)'
;AASIYAGALAKKMGWDAGKTIYVSCTVFEEDCDGENLKHLFHALDVRPDYVIICEPSDNQIALGHKGKAQVTLKTHGVSAHGSAPEKGLNAIYEMAEIIQRVEQAHAALMQQAPPRGSLALTRISSTAASLNAVPSACEIYLDRRIAPGETEQAIRDEMDALIQGKHATWDIEPLQRTSWTGLPISYRPFHLAWQIAREHPLTQACAAAYQEVFGRLPEEYIFWDFSTNAVTPVGLGIPTIGFGPGDYKLAHMRDEHIRVEQISQACDFYLSLIQQI
;
A
#
# COMPACT_ATOMS: atom_id res chain seq x y z
N ALA A 1 -3.59 -10.33 -17.85
CA ALA A 1 -3.86 -10.70 -19.28
C ALA A 1 -3.52 -9.51 -20.21
N ALA A 2 -4.14 -8.34 -20.03
CA ALA A 2 -3.97 -7.18 -20.93
C ALA A 2 -2.50 -6.84 -21.24
N SER A 3 -1.66 -6.68 -20.21
CA SER A 3 -0.24 -6.36 -20.35
C SER A 3 0.56 -7.44 -21.09
N ILE A 4 0.26 -8.73 -20.85
CA ILE A 4 0.92 -9.85 -21.53
C ILE A 4 0.59 -9.83 -23.03
N TYR A 5 -0.69 -9.66 -23.36
CA TYR A 5 -1.11 -9.59 -24.76
C TYR A 5 -0.55 -8.34 -25.46
N ALA A 6 -0.53 -7.19 -24.79
CA ALA A 6 0.07 -5.97 -25.33
C ALA A 6 1.56 -6.16 -25.65
N GLY A 7 2.34 -6.72 -24.71
CA GLY A 7 3.76 -7.01 -24.96
C GLY A 7 3.98 -7.99 -26.11
N ALA A 8 3.17 -9.05 -26.20
CA ALA A 8 3.26 -10.01 -27.28
C ALA A 8 2.89 -9.40 -28.65
N LEU A 9 1.86 -8.56 -28.71
CA LEU A 9 1.45 -7.85 -29.91
C LEU A 9 2.46 -6.80 -30.34
N ALA A 10 3.01 -6.01 -29.39
CA ALA A 10 4.06 -5.03 -29.67
C ALA A 10 5.26 -5.70 -30.35
N LYS A 11 5.71 -6.83 -29.84
CA LYS A 11 6.79 -7.63 -30.45
C LYS A 11 6.41 -8.10 -31.86
N LYS A 12 5.21 -8.62 -32.03
CA LYS A 12 4.73 -9.12 -33.34
C LYS A 12 4.64 -8.01 -34.39
N MET A 13 4.34 -6.78 -33.97
CA MET A 13 4.20 -5.60 -34.81
C MET A 13 5.51 -4.82 -34.99
N GLY A 14 6.57 -5.20 -34.27
CA GLY A 14 7.86 -4.51 -34.31
C GLY A 14 7.84 -3.16 -33.59
N TRP A 15 6.88 -2.93 -32.70
CA TRP A 15 6.73 -1.67 -31.96
C TRP A 15 7.66 -1.58 -30.74
N ASP A 16 8.35 -2.68 -30.43
CA ASP A 16 9.40 -2.77 -29.42
C ASP A 16 10.79 -2.34 -29.94
N ALA A 17 10.89 -1.88 -31.19
CA ALA A 17 12.17 -1.49 -31.79
C ALA A 17 12.87 -0.40 -30.95
N GLY A 18 14.10 -0.69 -30.49
CA GLY A 18 14.89 0.19 -29.64
C GLY A 18 14.48 0.22 -28.18
N LYS A 19 13.54 -0.65 -27.75
CA LYS A 19 13.03 -0.74 -26.38
C LYS A 19 13.13 -2.15 -25.85
N THR A 20 13.26 -2.30 -24.54
CA THR A 20 13.09 -3.59 -23.84
C THR A 20 11.85 -3.51 -22.96
N ILE A 21 10.89 -4.41 -23.20
CA ILE A 21 9.63 -4.43 -22.47
C ILE A 21 9.63 -5.66 -21.56
N TYR A 22 9.51 -5.43 -20.27
CA TYR A 22 9.33 -6.46 -19.25
C TYR A 22 7.87 -6.50 -18.83
N VAL A 23 7.25 -7.67 -18.88
CA VAL A 23 5.92 -7.93 -18.30
C VAL A 23 6.12 -8.89 -17.15
N SER A 24 6.02 -8.39 -15.92
CA SER A 24 6.22 -9.19 -14.72
C SER A 24 4.88 -9.61 -14.10
N CYS A 25 4.76 -10.90 -13.80
CA CYS A 25 3.66 -11.48 -13.03
C CYS A 25 4.25 -11.92 -11.70
N THR A 26 4.11 -11.08 -10.69
CA THR A 26 4.75 -11.25 -9.38
C THR A 26 3.82 -11.92 -8.37
N VAL A 27 4.40 -12.44 -7.29
CA VAL A 27 3.72 -13.03 -6.13
C VAL A 27 3.97 -12.18 -4.89
N PHE A 28 3.22 -12.39 -3.80
CA PHE A 28 3.37 -11.67 -2.54
C PHE A 28 3.07 -10.17 -2.59
N GLU A 29 2.31 -9.70 -3.54
CA GLU A 29 1.90 -8.29 -3.57
C GLU A 29 1.06 -7.95 -2.35
N GLU A 30 0.07 -8.76 -2.01
CA GLU A 30 -0.89 -8.57 -0.92
C GLU A 30 -0.25 -8.50 0.48
N ASP A 31 0.82 -9.26 0.69
CA ASP A 31 1.48 -9.37 2.00
C ASP A 31 2.69 -8.47 2.17
N CYS A 32 3.42 -8.17 1.08
CA CYS A 32 4.76 -7.59 1.13
C CYS A 32 4.98 -6.57 0.01
N ASP A 33 4.16 -5.52 -0.06
CA ASP A 33 4.18 -4.47 -1.10
C ASP A 33 5.57 -4.21 -1.70
N GLY A 34 5.77 -4.53 -2.97
CA GLY A 34 6.98 -4.22 -3.72
C GLY A 34 8.21 -5.10 -3.46
N GLU A 35 8.26 -5.91 -2.39
CA GLU A 35 9.43 -6.75 -2.11
C GLU A 35 9.72 -7.75 -3.24
N ASN A 36 8.68 -8.24 -3.91
CA ASN A 36 8.78 -9.08 -5.10
C ASN A 36 9.53 -8.37 -6.24
N LEU A 37 9.30 -7.07 -6.46
CA LEU A 37 10.00 -6.30 -7.50
C LEU A 37 11.45 -6.02 -7.13
N LYS A 38 11.82 -5.87 -5.86
CA LYS A 38 13.23 -5.78 -5.44
C LYS A 38 14.01 -7.01 -5.88
N HIS A 39 13.46 -8.20 -5.59
CA HIS A 39 14.06 -9.46 -6.00
C HIS A 39 14.14 -9.58 -7.52
N LEU A 40 13.06 -9.19 -8.24
CA LEU A 40 13.01 -9.27 -9.69
C LEU A 40 14.06 -8.36 -10.33
N PHE A 41 14.14 -7.10 -9.92
CA PHE A 41 15.09 -6.13 -10.47
C PHE A 41 16.54 -6.57 -10.22
N HIS A 42 16.80 -7.09 -9.02
CA HIS A 42 18.13 -7.64 -8.68
C HIS A 42 18.48 -8.90 -9.51
N ALA A 43 17.55 -9.85 -9.61
CA ALA A 43 17.78 -11.11 -10.31
C ALA A 43 17.99 -10.94 -11.83
N LEU A 44 17.33 -9.95 -12.42
CA LEU A 44 17.45 -9.62 -13.84
C LEU A 44 18.54 -8.57 -14.12
N ASP A 45 19.14 -7.99 -13.09
CA ASP A 45 20.06 -6.85 -13.18
C ASP A 45 19.49 -5.73 -14.06
N VAL A 46 18.24 -5.33 -13.77
CA VAL A 46 17.53 -4.32 -14.57
C VAL A 46 17.13 -3.12 -13.71
N ARG A 47 17.21 -1.95 -14.34
CA ARG A 47 16.63 -0.70 -13.86
C ARG A 47 15.80 -0.10 -14.99
N PRO A 48 14.48 -0.29 -15.00
CA PRO A 48 13.63 0.26 -16.06
C PRO A 48 13.59 1.78 -16.02
N ASP A 49 13.40 2.41 -17.17
CA ASP A 49 13.21 3.85 -17.28
C ASP A 49 11.84 4.28 -16.76
N TYR A 50 10.84 3.43 -16.91
CA TYR A 50 9.45 3.65 -16.49
C TYR A 50 8.83 2.35 -15.97
N VAL A 51 7.89 2.48 -15.05
CA VAL A 51 7.08 1.35 -14.55
C VAL A 51 5.59 1.68 -14.65
N ILE A 52 4.82 0.72 -15.16
CA ILE A 52 3.36 0.79 -15.17
C ILE A 52 2.84 -0.29 -14.21
N ILE A 53 2.09 0.14 -13.21
CA ILE A 53 1.42 -0.75 -12.26
C ILE A 53 0.04 -1.10 -12.82
N CYS A 54 -0.17 -2.39 -13.07
CA CYS A 54 -1.37 -2.89 -13.75
C CYS A 54 -2.50 -3.27 -12.76
N GLU A 55 -2.60 -2.54 -11.65
CA GLU A 55 -3.70 -2.68 -10.68
C GLU A 55 -5.01 -2.13 -11.22
N PRO A 56 -6.17 -2.62 -10.72
CA PRO A 56 -7.46 -2.10 -11.14
C PRO A 56 -7.57 -0.60 -10.94
N SER A 57 -8.01 0.11 -11.97
CA SER A 57 -8.21 1.56 -11.95
C SER A 57 -9.44 2.00 -12.75
N ASP A 58 -10.29 1.06 -13.14
CA ASP A 58 -11.42 1.28 -14.04
C ASP A 58 -11.00 1.93 -15.38
N ASN A 59 -9.83 1.51 -15.89
CA ASN A 59 -9.17 2.09 -17.07
C ASN A 59 -8.94 3.61 -16.93
N GLN A 60 -8.71 4.10 -15.72
CA GLN A 60 -8.27 5.47 -15.46
C GLN A 60 -6.78 5.49 -15.13
N ILE A 61 -6.12 6.61 -15.42
CA ILE A 61 -4.71 6.79 -15.10
C ILE A 61 -4.59 7.14 -13.62
N ALA A 62 -3.85 6.31 -12.86
CA ALA A 62 -3.57 6.52 -11.44
C ALA A 62 -2.21 7.22 -11.27
N LEU A 63 -2.21 8.41 -10.66
CA LEU A 63 -1.00 9.20 -10.45
C LEU A 63 -0.29 8.90 -9.14
N GLY A 64 -0.81 7.98 -8.34
CA GLY A 64 -0.21 7.65 -7.06
C GLY A 64 -1.05 6.74 -6.18
N HIS A 65 -0.53 6.46 -5.00
CA HIS A 65 -1.28 5.75 -3.95
C HIS A 65 -0.86 6.19 -2.54
N LYS A 66 -1.72 5.90 -1.56
CA LYS A 66 -1.41 6.12 -0.15
C LYS A 66 -0.27 5.24 0.32
N GLY A 67 0.53 5.79 1.22
CA GLY A 67 1.48 5.01 1.97
C GLY A 67 0.80 4.15 3.05
N LYS A 68 1.60 3.33 3.71
CA LYS A 68 1.16 2.41 4.76
C LYS A 68 2.17 2.36 5.91
N ALA A 69 1.68 2.35 7.14
CA ALA A 69 2.42 1.95 8.32
C ALA A 69 1.56 0.99 9.14
N GLN A 70 2.03 -0.22 9.34
CA GLN A 70 1.38 -1.20 10.20
C GLN A 70 2.12 -1.25 11.53
N VAL A 71 1.47 -0.78 12.58
CA VAL A 71 2.11 -0.51 13.88
C VAL A 71 1.55 -1.45 14.94
N THR A 72 2.42 -2.12 15.66
CA THR A 72 2.09 -2.81 16.91
C THR A 72 2.32 -1.85 18.07
N LEU A 73 1.30 -1.63 18.90
CA LEU A 73 1.39 -0.83 20.10
C LEU A 73 1.06 -1.69 21.31
N LYS A 74 1.89 -1.63 22.33
CA LYS A 74 1.81 -2.50 23.49
C LYS A 74 1.89 -1.72 24.79
N THR A 75 0.94 -1.94 25.70
CA THR A 75 0.98 -1.44 27.07
C THR A 75 1.56 -2.49 28.01
N HIS A 76 2.29 -2.02 29.00
CA HIS A 76 2.96 -2.82 30.01
C HIS A 76 2.33 -2.57 31.38
N GLY A 77 1.85 -3.63 31.99
CA GLY A 77 1.22 -3.62 33.30
C GLY A 77 2.02 -4.40 34.35
N VAL A 78 1.47 -4.47 35.53
CA VAL A 78 1.98 -5.28 36.65
C VAL A 78 0.87 -6.23 37.08
N SER A 79 1.12 -7.54 37.00
CA SER A 79 0.16 -8.54 37.40
C SER A 79 -0.10 -8.52 38.91
N ALA A 80 -1.35 -8.68 39.29
CA ALA A 80 -1.77 -8.85 40.69
C ALA A 80 -2.99 -9.81 40.74
N HIS A 81 -3.33 -10.30 41.92
CA HIS A 81 -4.53 -11.10 42.08
C HIS A 81 -5.78 -10.24 41.81
N GLY A 82 -6.76 -10.76 41.08
CA GLY A 82 -7.97 -10.02 40.70
C GLY A 82 -8.83 -9.51 41.89
N SER A 83 -8.64 -10.09 43.10
CA SER A 83 -9.28 -9.60 44.35
C SER A 83 -8.54 -8.44 45.00
N ALA A 84 -7.34 -8.09 44.53
CA ALA A 84 -6.52 -7.00 45.03
C ALA A 84 -5.89 -6.22 43.85
N PRO A 85 -6.73 -5.67 42.95
CA PRO A 85 -6.26 -5.05 41.70
C PRO A 85 -5.41 -3.80 41.93
N GLU A 86 -5.55 -3.15 43.09
CA GLU A 86 -4.77 -1.97 43.53
C GLU A 86 -3.28 -2.27 43.72
N LYS A 87 -2.87 -3.55 43.80
CA LYS A 87 -1.48 -4.00 43.91
C LYS A 87 -0.83 -4.19 42.52
N GLY A 88 -1.57 -4.01 41.47
CA GLY A 88 -1.11 -4.16 40.08
C GLY A 88 -1.26 -2.88 39.27
N LEU A 89 -0.83 -2.98 37.99
CA LEU A 89 -1.11 -2.00 36.97
C LEU A 89 -1.83 -2.74 35.82
N ASN A 90 -3.07 -2.36 35.55
CA ASN A 90 -3.86 -3.03 34.54
C ASN A 90 -3.52 -2.50 33.14
N ALA A 91 -2.84 -3.32 32.33
CA ALA A 91 -2.44 -2.96 30.96
C ALA A 91 -3.64 -2.67 30.05
N ILE A 92 -4.81 -3.28 30.30
CA ILE A 92 -6.03 -3.00 29.52
C ILE A 92 -6.55 -1.59 29.78
N TYR A 93 -6.48 -1.09 31.01
CA TYR A 93 -6.93 0.27 31.32
C TYR A 93 -6.00 1.33 30.69
N GLU A 94 -4.68 1.09 30.71
CA GLU A 94 -3.73 1.93 29.96
C GLU A 94 -4.05 1.95 28.48
N MET A 95 -4.35 0.77 27.90
CA MET A 95 -4.68 0.64 26.47
C MET A 95 -6.02 1.30 26.13
N ALA A 96 -7.02 1.24 26.99
CA ALA A 96 -8.33 1.85 26.74
C ALA A 96 -8.24 3.36 26.48
N GLU A 97 -7.36 4.06 27.20
CA GLU A 97 -7.12 5.48 26.97
C GLU A 97 -6.39 5.73 25.65
N ILE A 98 -5.45 4.86 25.28
CA ILE A 98 -4.75 4.94 24.00
C ILE A 98 -5.72 4.72 22.84
N ILE A 99 -6.64 3.77 22.95
CA ILE A 99 -7.67 3.50 21.94
C ILE A 99 -8.55 4.74 21.69
N GLN A 100 -8.91 5.47 22.74
CA GLN A 100 -9.64 6.73 22.60
C GLN A 100 -8.83 7.79 21.83
N ARG A 101 -7.51 7.86 22.08
CA ARG A 101 -6.62 8.76 21.31
C ARG A 101 -6.52 8.33 19.84
N VAL A 102 -6.47 7.03 19.56
CA VAL A 102 -6.48 6.49 18.20
C VAL A 102 -7.76 6.90 17.46
N GLU A 103 -8.92 6.78 18.10
CA GLU A 103 -10.20 7.21 17.52
C GLU A 103 -10.22 8.71 17.23
N GLN A 104 -9.73 9.54 18.18
CA GLN A 104 -9.62 10.98 18.00
C GLN A 104 -8.66 11.37 16.86
N ALA A 105 -7.50 10.71 16.78
CA ALA A 105 -6.53 10.91 15.71
C ALA A 105 -7.14 10.56 14.34
N HIS A 106 -7.84 9.43 14.24
CA HIS A 106 -8.58 9.07 13.02
C HIS A 106 -9.62 10.14 12.64
N ALA A 107 -10.41 10.60 13.61
CA ALA A 107 -11.42 11.65 13.37
C ALA A 107 -10.79 12.95 12.86
N ALA A 108 -9.61 13.34 13.37
CA ALA A 108 -8.86 14.50 12.90
C ALA A 108 -8.37 14.31 11.44
N LEU A 109 -7.87 13.13 11.09
CA LEU A 109 -7.48 12.82 9.71
C LEU A 109 -8.67 12.93 8.74
N MET A 110 -9.87 12.51 9.17
CA MET A 110 -11.08 12.59 8.34
C MET A 110 -11.55 14.02 8.05
N GLN A 111 -11.08 15.02 8.79
CA GLN A 111 -11.37 16.43 8.52
C GLN A 111 -10.44 17.05 7.45
N GLN A 112 -9.37 16.37 7.07
CA GLN A 112 -8.45 16.85 6.04
C GLN A 112 -9.03 16.67 4.63
N ALA A 113 -8.57 17.48 3.67
CA ALA A 113 -8.95 17.33 2.27
C ALA A 113 -8.34 16.04 1.67
N PRO A 114 -9.04 15.36 0.75
CA PRO A 114 -8.48 14.23 0.01
C PRO A 114 -7.31 14.65 -0.93
N PRO A 115 -6.36 13.75 -1.20
CA PRO A 115 -6.20 12.45 -0.58
C PRO A 115 -5.71 12.58 0.88
N ARG A 116 -6.40 11.92 1.80
CA ARG A 116 -6.12 12.00 3.24
C ARG A 116 -5.71 10.65 3.82
N GLY A 117 -4.96 10.69 4.92
CA GLY A 117 -4.60 9.50 5.68
C GLY A 117 -5.80 8.89 6.42
N SER A 118 -5.60 7.72 6.96
CA SER A 118 -6.54 7.08 7.89
C SER A 118 -5.78 6.27 8.94
N LEU A 119 -6.41 6.03 10.08
CA LEU A 119 -5.84 5.25 11.18
C LEU A 119 -6.92 4.30 11.69
N ALA A 120 -6.72 3.00 11.50
CA ALA A 120 -7.66 1.97 11.94
C ALA A 120 -7.03 1.03 12.96
N LEU A 121 -7.73 0.78 14.08
CA LEU A 121 -7.41 -0.30 14.99
C LEU A 121 -8.04 -1.57 14.43
N THR A 122 -7.21 -2.58 14.11
CA THR A 122 -7.66 -3.78 13.42
C THR A 122 -7.58 -5.04 14.29
N ARG A 123 -6.82 -5.01 15.37
CA ARG A 123 -6.71 -6.14 16.30
C ARG A 123 -6.40 -5.66 17.72
N ILE A 124 -6.95 -6.34 18.71
CA ILE A 124 -6.60 -6.18 20.13
C ILE A 124 -6.43 -7.53 20.80
N SER A 125 -5.44 -7.66 21.65
CA SER A 125 -5.22 -8.83 22.50
C SER A 125 -4.63 -8.45 23.84
N SER A 126 -4.83 -9.27 24.86
CA SER A 126 -4.25 -9.04 26.19
C SER A 126 -3.71 -10.34 26.79
N THR A 127 -2.72 -10.22 27.68
CA THR A 127 -2.09 -11.36 28.36
C THR A 127 -2.21 -11.20 29.86
N ALA A 128 -2.81 -12.19 30.50
CA ALA A 128 -2.87 -12.32 31.96
C ALA A 128 -2.45 -13.75 32.35
N ALA A 129 -1.90 -13.91 33.54
CA ALA A 129 -1.49 -15.23 34.06
C ALA A 129 -2.70 -16.18 34.23
N SER A 130 -3.89 -15.64 34.52
CA SER A 130 -5.16 -16.35 34.59
C SER A 130 -6.32 -15.38 34.47
N LEU A 131 -7.56 -15.88 34.36
CA LEU A 131 -8.78 -15.05 34.37
C LEU A 131 -8.98 -14.30 35.72
N ASN A 132 -8.27 -14.73 36.77
CA ASN A 132 -8.33 -14.12 38.11
C ASN A 132 -7.12 -13.19 38.37
N ALA A 133 -6.37 -12.78 37.35
CA ALA A 133 -5.20 -11.92 37.48
C ALA A 133 -5.36 -10.62 36.67
N VAL A 134 -4.80 -9.54 37.22
CA VAL A 134 -4.67 -8.27 36.51
C VAL A 134 -3.77 -8.48 35.29
N PRO A 135 -4.20 -8.09 34.06
CA PRO A 135 -3.41 -8.24 32.86
C PRO A 135 -2.11 -7.46 32.90
N SER A 136 -0.99 -8.12 32.55
CA SER A 136 0.35 -7.52 32.52
C SER A 136 0.74 -6.97 31.16
N ALA A 137 -0.01 -7.30 30.09
CA ALA A 137 0.19 -6.71 28.77
C ALA A 137 -1.14 -6.61 28.01
N CYS A 138 -1.25 -5.57 27.20
CA CYS A 138 -2.29 -5.46 26.16
C CYS A 138 -1.65 -4.91 24.90
N GLU A 139 -2.04 -5.46 23.76
CA GLU A 139 -1.46 -5.15 22.45
C GLU A 139 -2.57 -4.82 21.47
N ILE A 140 -2.35 -3.79 20.66
CA ILE A 140 -3.20 -3.45 19.53
C ILE A 140 -2.37 -3.40 18.26
N TYR A 141 -3.03 -3.61 17.12
CA TYR A 141 -2.45 -3.47 15.80
C TYR A 141 -3.20 -2.38 15.04
N LEU A 142 -2.42 -1.42 14.51
CA LEU A 142 -2.91 -0.24 13.81
C LEU A 142 -2.54 -0.33 12.33
N ASP A 143 -3.50 -0.07 11.45
CA ASP A 143 -3.26 0.20 10.02
C ASP A 143 -3.37 1.72 9.79
N ARG A 144 -2.23 2.36 9.53
CA ARG A 144 -2.14 3.80 9.23
C ARG A 144 -1.89 3.99 7.74
N ARG A 145 -2.86 4.55 7.02
CA ARG A 145 -2.70 4.95 5.63
C ARG A 145 -2.17 6.38 5.58
N ILE A 146 -1.07 6.56 4.87
CA ILE A 146 -0.26 7.78 4.83
C ILE A 146 -0.66 8.58 3.59
N ALA A 147 -0.95 9.88 3.76
CA ALA A 147 -1.29 10.79 2.66
C ALA A 147 -0.03 11.33 1.97
N PRO A 148 -0.12 11.80 0.72
CA PRO A 148 0.97 12.51 0.07
C PRO A 148 1.43 13.71 0.90
N GLY A 149 2.76 13.86 1.04
CA GLY A 149 3.37 14.94 1.83
C GLY A 149 3.58 14.62 3.30
N GLU A 150 2.97 13.57 3.85
CA GLU A 150 3.31 13.09 5.18
C GLU A 150 4.70 12.43 5.18
N THR A 151 5.46 12.61 6.25
CA THR A 151 6.82 12.07 6.40
C THR A 151 6.87 10.93 7.41
N GLU A 152 7.92 10.11 7.35
CA GLU A 152 8.14 9.09 8.39
C GLU A 152 8.23 9.72 9.79
N GLN A 153 8.86 10.89 9.93
CA GLN A 153 8.95 11.58 11.21
C GLN A 153 7.57 11.98 11.75
N ALA A 154 6.69 12.49 10.89
CA ALA A 154 5.33 12.84 11.31
C ALA A 154 4.55 11.62 11.82
N ILE A 155 4.72 10.45 11.18
CA ILE A 155 4.10 9.21 11.65
C ILE A 155 4.69 8.75 12.98
N ARG A 156 6.01 8.88 13.18
CA ARG A 156 6.66 8.58 14.46
C ARG A 156 6.14 9.49 15.57
N ASP A 157 6.08 10.80 15.32
CA ASP A 157 5.59 11.79 16.28
C ASP A 157 4.11 11.52 16.65
N GLU A 158 3.29 11.10 15.67
CA GLU A 158 1.91 10.69 15.92
C GLU A 158 1.84 9.47 16.86
N MET A 159 2.65 8.43 16.61
CA MET A 159 2.68 7.23 17.47
C MET A 159 3.19 7.56 18.89
N ASP A 160 4.22 8.39 19.01
CA ASP A 160 4.73 8.86 20.30
C ASP A 160 3.67 9.66 21.07
N ALA A 161 2.89 10.49 20.39
CA ALA A 161 1.79 11.23 21.00
C ALA A 161 0.66 10.31 21.51
N LEU A 162 0.37 9.22 20.79
CA LEU A 162 -0.65 8.25 21.22
C LEU A 162 -0.29 7.61 22.57
N ILE A 163 0.98 7.31 22.82
CA ILE A 163 1.45 6.63 24.04
C ILE A 163 1.92 7.59 25.14
N GLN A 164 1.92 8.89 24.89
CA GLN A 164 2.46 9.87 25.83
C GLN A 164 1.83 9.75 27.25
N GLY A 165 2.68 9.61 28.26
CA GLY A 165 2.29 9.45 29.66
C GLY A 165 1.72 8.08 30.01
N LYS A 166 1.91 7.06 29.16
CA LYS A 166 1.50 5.68 29.39
C LYS A 166 2.71 4.74 29.46
N HIS A 167 2.56 3.63 30.18
CA HIS A 167 3.55 2.57 30.19
C HIS A 167 3.42 1.74 28.90
N ALA A 168 3.81 2.31 27.78
CA ALA A 168 3.59 1.74 26.48
C ALA A 168 4.79 1.90 25.54
N THR A 169 4.86 1.01 24.57
CA THR A 169 5.82 1.04 23.47
C THR A 169 5.09 0.82 22.14
N TRP A 170 5.69 1.25 21.05
CA TRP A 170 5.22 0.92 19.71
C TRP A 170 6.38 0.55 18.79
N ASP A 171 6.11 -0.26 17.77
CA ASP A 171 7.07 -0.63 16.75
C ASP A 171 6.37 -0.96 15.42
N ILE A 172 7.12 -0.90 14.33
CA ILE A 172 6.77 -1.41 13.02
C ILE A 172 7.58 -2.68 12.80
N GLU A 173 7.05 -3.78 13.32
CA GLU A 173 7.75 -5.06 13.34
C GLU A 173 7.89 -5.64 11.92
N PRO A 174 9.10 -6.07 11.53
CA PRO A 174 9.29 -6.73 10.24
C PRO A 174 8.51 -8.04 10.17
N LEU A 175 7.76 -8.21 9.10
CA LEU A 175 7.09 -9.47 8.78
C LEU A 175 8.08 -10.42 8.10
N GLN A 176 8.11 -11.68 8.56
CA GLN A 176 8.89 -12.74 7.93
C GLN A 176 7.95 -13.65 7.14
N ARG A 177 8.27 -13.88 5.90
CA ARG A 177 7.52 -14.74 4.98
C ARG A 177 8.47 -15.68 4.26
N THR A 178 7.92 -16.72 3.69
CA THR A 178 8.67 -17.62 2.81
C THR A 178 7.87 -17.85 1.54
N SER A 179 8.47 -17.59 0.38
CA SER A 179 7.81 -17.84 -0.90
C SER A 179 7.56 -19.34 -1.10
N TRP A 180 6.68 -19.68 -2.03
CA TRP A 180 6.41 -21.07 -2.40
C TRP A 180 7.65 -21.79 -2.96
N THR A 181 8.64 -21.05 -3.42
CA THR A 181 9.96 -21.57 -3.86
C THR A 181 10.98 -21.72 -2.73
N GLY A 182 10.60 -21.37 -1.48
CA GLY A 182 11.49 -21.42 -0.32
C GLY A 182 12.33 -20.16 -0.10
N LEU A 183 12.15 -19.09 -0.88
CA LEU A 183 12.87 -17.83 -0.71
C LEU A 183 12.36 -17.09 0.56
N PRO A 184 13.24 -16.78 1.54
CA PRO A 184 12.87 -15.99 2.70
C PRO A 184 12.70 -14.52 2.30
N ILE A 185 11.64 -13.90 2.81
CA ILE A 185 11.30 -12.50 2.58
C ILE A 185 11.16 -11.82 3.94
N SER A 186 11.89 -10.73 4.14
CA SER A 186 11.71 -9.85 5.29
C SER A 186 11.16 -8.53 4.80
N TYR A 187 9.96 -8.17 5.27
CA TYR A 187 9.25 -6.97 4.86
C TYR A 187 8.97 -6.09 6.07
N ARG A 188 9.41 -4.83 6.03
CA ARG A 188 9.00 -3.82 7.01
C ARG A 188 7.73 -3.13 6.47
N PRO A 189 6.57 -3.27 7.13
CA PRO A 189 5.30 -2.75 6.63
C PRO A 189 5.20 -1.24 6.82
N PHE A 190 6.10 -0.51 6.18
CA PHE A 190 6.18 0.94 6.17
C PHE A 190 6.68 1.44 4.81
N HIS A 191 5.90 2.32 4.20
CA HIS A 191 6.31 3.11 3.04
C HIS A 191 5.47 4.39 2.95
N LEU A 192 6.05 5.44 2.42
CA LEU A 192 5.35 6.70 2.20
C LEU A 192 4.40 6.60 1.00
N ALA A 193 3.45 7.52 0.93
CA ALA A 193 2.69 7.75 -0.28
C ALA A 193 3.59 8.24 -1.41
N TRP A 194 3.19 7.99 -2.65
CA TRP A 194 3.86 8.57 -3.80
C TRP A 194 2.85 9.21 -4.75
N GLN A 195 3.35 10.16 -5.50
CA GLN A 195 2.58 10.82 -6.55
C GLN A 195 3.52 11.26 -7.68
N ILE A 196 3.10 11.03 -8.92
CA ILE A 196 3.76 11.57 -10.11
C ILE A 196 3.00 12.82 -10.59
N ALA A 197 3.72 13.82 -11.07
CA ALA A 197 3.11 15.05 -11.56
C ALA A 197 2.34 14.83 -12.88
N ARG A 198 1.28 15.60 -13.09
CA ARG A 198 0.52 15.57 -14.36
C ARG A 198 1.39 15.98 -15.56
N GLU A 199 2.34 16.87 -15.33
CA GLU A 199 3.26 17.42 -16.34
C GLU A 199 4.44 16.49 -16.63
N HIS A 200 4.61 15.42 -15.88
CA HIS A 200 5.71 14.47 -16.09
C HIS A 200 5.58 13.80 -17.47
N PRO A 201 6.70 13.61 -18.22
CA PRO A 201 6.66 13.00 -19.57
C PRO A 201 5.91 11.67 -19.64
N LEU A 202 6.09 10.78 -18.66
CA LEU A 202 5.34 9.52 -18.58
C LEU A 202 3.83 9.75 -18.47
N THR A 203 3.39 10.73 -17.66
CA THR A 203 1.97 11.06 -17.52
C THR A 203 1.40 11.60 -18.83
N GLN A 204 2.16 12.44 -19.53
CA GLN A 204 1.74 12.97 -20.84
C GLN A 204 1.69 11.87 -21.91
N ALA A 205 2.62 10.93 -21.90
CA ALA A 205 2.59 9.77 -22.79
C ALA A 205 1.35 8.90 -22.51
N CYS A 206 1.04 8.67 -21.22
CA CYS A 206 -0.18 7.95 -20.84
C CYS A 206 -1.46 8.72 -21.25
N ALA A 207 -1.49 10.03 -21.15
CA ALA A 207 -2.63 10.83 -21.59
C ALA A 207 -2.82 10.78 -23.12
N ALA A 208 -1.73 10.80 -23.89
CA ALA A 208 -1.77 10.62 -25.34
C ALA A 208 -2.27 9.22 -25.74
N ALA A 209 -1.76 8.17 -25.10
CA ALA A 209 -2.23 6.80 -25.30
C ALA A 209 -3.73 6.65 -24.94
N TYR A 210 -4.14 7.28 -23.85
CA TYR A 210 -5.55 7.31 -23.44
C TYR A 210 -6.43 7.97 -24.51
N GLN A 211 -6.00 9.13 -25.03
CA GLN A 211 -6.73 9.84 -26.08
C GLN A 211 -6.87 9.00 -27.35
N GLU A 212 -5.83 8.28 -27.73
CA GLU A 212 -5.84 7.40 -28.90
C GLU A 212 -6.88 6.29 -28.75
N VAL A 213 -6.95 5.64 -27.59
CA VAL A 213 -7.83 4.49 -27.35
C VAL A 213 -9.27 4.91 -27.05
N PHE A 214 -9.47 5.97 -26.27
CA PHE A 214 -10.80 6.37 -25.80
C PHE A 214 -11.41 7.56 -26.56
N GLY A 215 -10.67 8.15 -27.52
CA GLY A 215 -11.13 9.29 -28.35
C GLY A 215 -11.22 10.62 -27.59
N ARG A 216 -10.74 10.67 -26.33
CA ARG A 216 -10.77 11.86 -25.47
C ARG A 216 -9.58 11.86 -24.50
N LEU A 217 -9.18 13.02 -24.03
CA LEU A 217 -8.23 13.14 -22.92
C LEU A 217 -8.86 12.64 -21.60
N PRO A 218 -8.04 12.18 -20.62
CA PRO A 218 -8.55 11.89 -19.30
C PRO A 218 -9.24 13.11 -18.69
N GLU A 219 -10.49 12.97 -18.27
CA GLU A 219 -11.20 14.04 -17.54
C GLU A 219 -10.65 14.18 -16.13
N GLU A 220 -10.35 13.03 -15.49
CA GLU A 220 -9.79 12.96 -14.15
C GLU A 220 -8.66 11.95 -14.11
N TYR A 221 -7.77 12.15 -13.14
CA TYR A 221 -6.76 11.19 -12.75
C TYR A 221 -7.12 10.68 -11.38
N ILE A 222 -6.92 9.39 -11.14
CA ILE A 222 -7.22 8.79 -9.84
C ILE A 222 -5.98 8.73 -8.96
N PHE A 223 -6.25 8.52 -7.68
CA PHE A 223 -5.25 8.25 -6.66
C PHE A 223 -5.74 7.04 -5.84
N TRP A 224 -4.96 5.97 -5.81
CA TRP A 224 -5.36 4.76 -5.10
C TRP A 224 -5.34 4.93 -3.59
N ASP A 225 -6.39 4.48 -2.93
CA ASP A 225 -6.49 4.46 -1.47
C ASP A 225 -5.70 3.34 -0.80
N PHE A 226 -5.23 2.38 -1.57
CA PHE A 226 -4.43 1.22 -1.16
C PHE A 226 -2.99 1.35 -1.67
N SER A 227 -2.09 0.50 -1.18
CA SER A 227 -0.70 0.41 -1.63
C SER A 227 -0.53 -0.67 -2.70
N THR A 228 0.52 -0.57 -3.48
CA THR A 228 0.82 -1.47 -4.59
C THR A 228 2.32 -1.75 -4.67
N ASN A 229 2.73 -2.60 -5.59
CA ASN A 229 4.14 -2.83 -5.92
C ASN A 229 4.92 -1.58 -6.35
N ALA A 230 4.25 -0.45 -6.61
CA ALA A 230 4.89 0.82 -6.96
C ALA A 230 5.92 1.31 -5.92
N VAL A 231 5.80 0.86 -4.67
CA VAL A 231 6.73 1.22 -3.58
C VAL A 231 8.20 1.01 -3.96
N THR A 232 8.50 -0.07 -4.65
CA THR A 232 9.89 -0.41 -5.04
C THR A 232 10.42 0.49 -6.16
N PRO A 233 9.80 0.61 -7.34
CA PRO A 233 10.32 1.50 -8.37
C PRO A 233 10.35 2.96 -7.92
N VAL A 234 9.34 3.44 -7.21
CA VAL A 234 9.31 4.80 -6.66
C VAL A 234 10.46 5.03 -5.66
N GLY A 235 10.70 4.08 -4.76
CA GLY A 235 11.82 4.13 -3.82
C GLY A 235 13.19 4.17 -4.50
N LEU A 236 13.31 3.67 -5.72
CA LEU A 236 14.48 3.73 -6.58
C LEU A 236 14.53 4.98 -7.47
N GLY A 237 13.56 5.90 -7.34
CA GLY A 237 13.46 7.10 -8.17
C GLY A 237 13.03 6.83 -9.62
N ILE A 238 12.39 5.70 -9.89
CA ILE A 238 11.90 5.33 -11.21
C ILE A 238 10.49 5.91 -11.39
N PRO A 239 10.24 6.72 -12.43
CA PRO A 239 8.92 7.23 -12.72
C PRO A 239 7.91 6.09 -12.89
N THR A 240 6.85 6.14 -12.10
CA THR A 240 5.85 5.07 -12.01
C THR A 240 4.46 5.66 -12.15
N ILE A 241 3.59 4.97 -12.86
CA ILE A 241 2.19 5.34 -13.04
C ILE A 241 1.31 4.10 -12.98
N GLY A 242 0.04 4.26 -12.68
CA GLY A 242 -0.89 3.17 -12.63
C GLY A 242 -1.93 3.22 -13.75
N PHE A 243 -2.29 2.05 -14.27
CA PHE A 243 -3.41 1.87 -15.18
C PHE A 243 -3.79 0.40 -15.24
N GLY A 244 -5.07 0.09 -15.12
CA GLY A 244 -5.55 -1.27 -15.30
C GLY A 244 -7.06 -1.39 -15.38
N PRO A 245 -7.56 -2.48 -15.96
CA PRO A 245 -8.98 -2.72 -16.08
C PRO A 245 -9.59 -3.18 -14.75
N GLY A 246 -10.89 -2.98 -14.58
CA GLY A 246 -11.64 -3.37 -13.40
C GLY A 246 -11.77 -2.26 -12.36
N ASP A 247 -12.90 -2.25 -11.68
CA ASP A 247 -13.16 -1.34 -10.58
C ASP A 247 -12.47 -1.85 -9.31
N TYR A 248 -11.45 -1.12 -8.82
CA TYR A 248 -10.71 -1.47 -7.61
C TYR A 248 -11.58 -1.56 -6.34
N LYS A 249 -12.76 -0.94 -6.34
CA LYS A 249 -13.72 -1.01 -5.22
C LYS A 249 -14.36 -2.38 -5.08
N LEU A 250 -14.29 -3.20 -6.13
CA LEU A 250 -14.76 -4.59 -6.12
C LEU A 250 -13.69 -5.59 -5.71
N ALA A 251 -12.43 -5.15 -5.59
CA ALA A 251 -11.33 -6.03 -5.19
C ALA A 251 -11.59 -6.65 -3.81
N HIS A 252 -11.30 -7.95 -3.69
CA HIS A 252 -11.55 -8.76 -2.48
C HIS A 252 -13.04 -8.90 -2.09
N MET A 253 -13.96 -8.48 -2.95
CA MET A 253 -15.39 -8.63 -2.72
C MET A 253 -15.89 -10.00 -3.25
N ARG A 254 -16.96 -10.53 -2.62
CA ARG A 254 -17.54 -11.79 -3.06
C ARG A 254 -17.98 -11.80 -4.53
N ASP A 255 -18.47 -10.66 -5.00
CA ASP A 255 -19.02 -10.49 -6.35
C ASP A 255 -18.04 -9.71 -7.25
N GLU A 256 -16.73 -9.84 -7.00
CA GLU A 256 -15.67 -9.25 -7.82
C GLU A 256 -15.84 -9.70 -9.28
N HIS A 257 -15.90 -8.75 -10.18
CA HIS A 257 -16.06 -8.98 -11.60
C HIS A 257 -15.46 -7.86 -12.44
N ILE A 258 -15.26 -8.14 -13.73
CA ILE A 258 -14.73 -7.19 -14.71
C ILE A 258 -15.46 -7.34 -16.03
N ARG A 259 -15.66 -6.24 -16.74
CA ARG A 259 -16.13 -6.28 -18.13
C ARG A 259 -15.00 -6.68 -19.06
N VAL A 260 -15.25 -7.67 -19.92
CA VAL A 260 -14.24 -8.15 -20.89
C VAL A 260 -13.74 -7.03 -21.81
N GLU A 261 -14.59 -6.09 -22.17
CA GLU A 261 -14.24 -4.93 -22.97
C GLU A 261 -13.15 -4.07 -22.30
N GLN A 262 -13.18 -3.89 -20.97
CA GLN A 262 -12.14 -3.14 -20.27
C GLN A 262 -10.76 -3.80 -20.38
N ILE A 263 -10.72 -5.14 -20.45
CA ILE A 263 -9.45 -5.87 -20.65
C ILE A 263 -8.88 -5.58 -22.03
N SER A 264 -9.72 -5.55 -23.06
CA SER A 264 -9.30 -5.21 -24.42
C SER A 264 -8.83 -3.76 -24.51
N GLN A 265 -9.58 -2.82 -23.95
CA GLN A 265 -9.21 -1.40 -23.89
C GLN A 265 -7.88 -1.17 -23.15
N ALA A 266 -7.65 -1.90 -22.06
CA ALA A 266 -6.36 -1.84 -21.35
C ALA A 266 -5.21 -2.41 -22.19
N CYS A 267 -5.45 -3.46 -22.95
CA CYS A 267 -4.46 -3.98 -23.91
C CYS A 267 -4.10 -2.93 -24.97
N ASP A 268 -5.10 -2.29 -25.56
CA ASP A 268 -4.91 -1.23 -26.56
C ASP A 268 -4.18 -0.03 -25.96
N PHE A 269 -4.50 0.36 -24.73
CA PHE A 269 -3.80 1.42 -24.02
C PHE A 269 -2.31 1.09 -23.82
N TYR A 270 -1.97 -0.10 -23.36
CA TYR A 270 -0.56 -0.48 -23.18
C TYR A 270 0.17 -0.53 -24.54
N LEU A 271 -0.49 -0.99 -25.61
CA LEU A 271 0.09 -0.97 -26.97
C LEU A 271 0.36 0.45 -27.44
N SER A 272 -0.60 1.35 -27.32
CA SER A 272 -0.43 2.75 -27.68
C SER A 272 0.67 3.41 -26.83
N LEU A 273 0.70 3.15 -25.52
CA LEU A 273 1.73 3.70 -24.62
C LEU A 273 3.14 3.26 -25.04
N ILE A 274 3.34 2.01 -25.45
CA ILE A 274 4.64 1.51 -25.94
C ILE A 274 5.14 2.34 -27.13
N GLN A 275 4.27 2.92 -27.93
CA GLN A 275 4.65 3.78 -29.06
C GLN A 275 4.96 5.24 -28.61
N GLN A 276 4.37 5.69 -27.50
CA GLN A 276 4.52 7.06 -27.01
C GLN A 276 5.79 7.28 -26.17
N ILE A 277 6.41 6.22 -25.63
CA ILE A 277 7.60 6.27 -24.76
C ILE A 277 8.87 5.81 -25.46
#